data_58301fc8759ad3a52436c63cea858581
#
_entry.id   58301fc8759ad3a52436c63cea858581
#
_cell.length_a   1.000
_cell.length_b   1.000
_cell.length_c   1.000
_cell.angle_alpha   90.00
_cell.angle_beta   90.00
_cell.angle_gamma   90.00
#
_symmetry.space_group_name_H-M   'P 1'
#
loop_
_entity.id
_entity.type
_entity.pdbx_description
1 polymer ?
#
loop_
_entity_poly.entity_id
_entity_poly.type
_entity_poly.pdbx_seq_one_letter_code
_entity_poly.pdbx_strand_id
1 'polypeptide(L)'
;MLTPYGLTAAGAMLLLLLLTGFSCRRKGIPYRTFITFGALSLPLAFLLSRLTFALSNIPLYVNTLSNPLLMLHFWDGGASLLGALLGVLLAGWVTGRIRRESVGRLMDAIAFGAPLAIAAERIGEGCFDEIMGMGKGIETEWLAFLGNLTGGNHPVFLYEAAAMVVLFVVVLLAQRKKHPEGDTMALFLLLYGCVQVVLESLRNDSHMLLIHFVRVNQVGALVLAVAVIIRWTVTAVRGKSRTGKKAGLLWALIIISIGLGIGMEFAVDRLGEPLLSYGMMALALVLIAWCGLRFRRMANKV
;
A
#
# COMPACT_ATOMS: atom_id res chain seq x y z
N MET A 1 12.73 -1.46 -25.28
CA MET A 1 13.57 -0.31 -24.88
C MET A 1 13.51 -0.16 -23.38
N LEU A 2 14.64 0.15 -22.72
CA LEU A 2 14.63 0.51 -21.29
C LEU A 2 14.02 1.90 -21.17
N THR A 3 12.86 1.99 -20.51
CA THR A 3 12.26 3.30 -20.22
C THR A 3 12.86 3.88 -18.94
N PRO A 4 12.98 5.21 -18.78
CA PRO A 4 13.43 5.84 -17.54
C PRO A 4 12.63 5.37 -16.33
N TYR A 5 11.31 5.27 -16.45
CA TYR A 5 10.43 4.71 -15.41
C TYR A 5 10.78 3.25 -15.06
N GLY A 6 11.05 2.39 -16.06
CA GLY A 6 11.48 1.01 -15.82
C GLY A 6 12.79 0.92 -15.04
N LEU A 7 13.72 1.85 -15.26
CA LEU A 7 14.98 1.93 -14.51
C LEU A 7 14.74 2.32 -13.04
N THR A 8 13.82 3.25 -12.78
CA THR A 8 13.49 3.65 -11.39
C THR A 8 12.78 2.52 -10.64
N ALA A 9 11.86 1.82 -11.29
CA ALA A 9 11.19 0.65 -10.71
C ALA A 9 12.21 -0.47 -10.39
N ALA A 10 13.17 -0.71 -11.28
CA ALA A 10 14.27 -1.66 -11.03
C ALA A 10 15.17 -1.19 -9.87
N GLY A 11 15.49 0.11 -9.80
CA GLY A 11 16.24 0.72 -8.71
C GLY A 11 15.51 0.59 -7.36
N ALA A 12 14.21 0.83 -7.33
CA ALA A 12 13.37 0.65 -6.15
C ALA A 12 13.36 -0.82 -5.68
N MET A 13 13.28 -1.76 -6.61
CA MET A 13 13.34 -3.19 -6.28
C MET A 13 14.72 -3.59 -5.75
N LEU A 14 15.80 -3.07 -6.34
CA LEU A 14 17.16 -3.26 -5.82
C LEU A 14 17.31 -2.70 -4.41
N LEU A 15 16.78 -1.51 -4.15
CA LEU A 15 16.77 -0.91 -2.80
C LEU A 15 16.00 -1.78 -1.81
N LEU A 16 14.84 -2.32 -2.19
CA LEU A 16 14.10 -3.29 -1.38
C LEU A 16 14.97 -4.49 -1.02
N LEU A 17 15.64 -5.08 -2.00
CA LEU A 17 16.49 -6.26 -1.78
C LEU A 17 17.70 -5.94 -0.89
N LEU A 18 18.38 -4.82 -1.10
CA LEU A 18 19.51 -4.39 -0.28
C LEU A 18 19.11 -4.20 1.19
N LEU A 19 18.02 -3.47 1.44
CA LEU A 19 17.54 -3.21 2.79
C LEU A 19 16.98 -4.48 3.45
N THR A 20 16.28 -5.33 2.70
CA THR A 20 15.83 -6.64 3.18
C THR A 20 17.02 -7.53 3.53
N GLY A 21 18.05 -7.59 2.68
CA GLY A 21 19.28 -8.34 2.95
C GLY A 21 20.01 -7.88 4.21
N PHE A 22 20.10 -6.56 4.41
CA PHE A 22 20.63 -5.97 5.64
C PHE A 22 19.80 -6.38 6.87
N SER A 23 18.48 -6.30 6.78
CA SER A 23 17.56 -6.69 7.86
C SER A 23 17.62 -8.20 8.14
N CYS A 24 17.75 -9.05 7.11
CA CYS A 24 17.93 -10.50 7.24
C CYS A 24 19.19 -10.83 8.04
N ARG A 25 20.33 -10.18 7.73
CA ARG A 25 21.57 -10.35 8.50
C ARG A 25 21.38 -9.99 9.97
N ARG A 26 20.75 -8.87 10.27
CA ARG A 26 20.49 -8.43 11.66
C ARG A 26 19.56 -9.38 12.42
N LYS A 27 18.63 -10.03 11.72
CA LYS A 27 17.66 -10.98 12.31
C LYS A 27 18.16 -12.43 12.32
N GLY A 28 19.38 -12.70 11.86
CA GLY A 28 19.95 -14.04 11.78
C GLY A 28 19.25 -14.96 10.77
N ILE A 29 18.61 -14.40 9.73
CA ILE A 29 17.99 -15.18 8.65
C ILE A 29 19.09 -15.68 7.71
N PRO A 30 19.13 -16.99 7.38
CA PRO A 30 20.17 -17.57 6.53
C PRO A 30 20.24 -16.90 5.15
N TYR A 31 21.45 -16.70 4.65
CA TYR A 31 21.67 -16.08 3.32
C TYR A 31 20.96 -16.83 2.19
N ARG A 32 20.89 -18.16 2.26
CA ARG A 32 20.14 -18.97 1.29
C ARG A 32 18.66 -18.61 1.24
N THR A 33 18.04 -18.25 2.37
CA THR A 33 16.64 -17.80 2.43
C THR A 33 16.48 -16.45 1.74
N PHE A 34 17.41 -15.51 1.98
CA PHE A 34 17.43 -14.22 1.31
C PHE A 34 17.57 -14.35 -0.22
N ILE A 35 18.50 -15.18 -0.72
CA ILE A 35 18.66 -15.44 -2.17
C ILE A 35 17.37 -16.00 -2.78
N THR A 36 16.75 -16.98 -2.11
CA THR A 36 15.48 -17.55 -2.59
C THR A 36 14.39 -16.50 -2.65
N PHE A 37 14.30 -15.63 -1.64
CA PHE A 37 13.36 -14.50 -1.65
C PHE A 37 13.65 -13.56 -2.83
N GLY A 38 14.90 -13.16 -3.05
CA GLY A 38 15.28 -12.30 -4.17
C GLY A 38 14.91 -12.91 -5.54
N ALA A 39 15.21 -14.20 -5.72
CA ALA A 39 14.88 -14.91 -6.97
C ALA A 39 13.38 -15.02 -7.24
N LEU A 40 12.54 -15.15 -6.21
CA LEU A 40 11.09 -15.24 -6.34
C LEU A 40 10.41 -13.87 -6.37
N SER A 41 10.95 -12.88 -5.66
CA SER A 41 10.30 -11.56 -5.54
C SER A 41 10.28 -10.80 -6.87
N LEU A 42 11.34 -10.88 -7.68
CA LEU A 42 11.40 -10.22 -8.99
C LEU A 42 10.28 -10.69 -9.94
N PRO A 43 10.19 -12.01 -10.29
CA PRO A 43 9.15 -12.46 -11.21
C PRO A 43 7.74 -12.34 -10.64
N LEU A 44 7.53 -12.59 -9.34
CA LEU A 44 6.21 -12.51 -8.74
C LEU A 44 5.73 -11.05 -8.61
N ALA A 45 6.62 -10.12 -8.25
CA ALA A 45 6.26 -8.70 -8.22
C ALA A 45 5.91 -8.20 -9.63
N PHE A 46 6.70 -8.54 -10.64
CA PHE A 46 6.43 -8.17 -12.04
C PHE A 46 5.10 -8.75 -12.53
N LEU A 47 4.91 -10.06 -12.36
CA LEU A 47 3.71 -10.77 -12.81
C LEU A 47 2.44 -10.22 -12.15
N LEU A 48 2.42 -10.10 -10.81
CA LEU A 48 1.25 -9.62 -10.09
C LEU A 48 1.04 -8.12 -10.29
N SER A 49 2.10 -7.32 -10.48
CA SER A 49 1.99 -5.92 -10.84
C SER A 49 1.24 -5.74 -12.17
N ARG A 50 1.65 -6.49 -13.20
CA ARG A 50 0.99 -6.45 -14.52
C ARG A 50 -0.43 -6.98 -14.47
N LEU A 51 -0.65 -8.11 -13.81
CA LEU A 51 -1.98 -8.70 -13.67
C LEU A 51 -2.95 -7.73 -12.96
N THR A 52 -2.51 -7.15 -11.85
CA THR A 52 -3.34 -6.18 -11.10
C THR A 52 -3.60 -4.93 -11.93
N PHE A 53 -2.61 -4.41 -12.66
CA PHE A 53 -2.81 -3.29 -13.57
C PHE A 53 -3.85 -3.63 -14.65
N ALA A 54 -3.72 -4.75 -15.33
CA ALA A 54 -4.66 -5.18 -16.38
C ALA A 54 -6.09 -5.31 -15.83
N LEU A 55 -6.26 -5.93 -14.65
CA LEU A 55 -7.56 -6.08 -14.00
C LEU A 55 -8.15 -4.75 -13.50
N SER A 56 -7.31 -3.84 -13.03
CA SER A 56 -7.75 -2.50 -12.58
C SER A 56 -8.05 -1.54 -13.74
N ASN A 57 -7.64 -1.87 -14.96
CA ASN A 57 -7.83 -1.02 -16.15
C ASN A 57 -8.59 -1.73 -17.27
N ILE A 58 -9.50 -2.66 -16.95
CA ILE A 58 -10.34 -3.35 -17.91
C ILE A 58 -11.01 -2.39 -18.90
N PRO A 59 -11.57 -1.23 -18.49
CA PRO A 59 -12.19 -0.28 -19.42
C PRO A 59 -11.24 0.24 -20.49
N LEU A 60 -9.94 0.40 -20.20
CA LEU A 60 -8.93 0.77 -21.19
C LEU A 60 -8.86 -0.25 -22.33
N TYR A 61 -8.79 -1.54 -22.01
CA TYR A 61 -8.62 -2.60 -22.98
C TYR A 61 -9.88 -2.91 -23.77
N VAL A 62 -11.05 -2.82 -23.13
CA VAL A 62 -12.34 -3.17 -23.76
C VAL A 62 -12.92 -1.98 -24.50
N ASN A 63 -12.96 -0.78 -23.88
CA ASN A 63 -13.68 0.37 -24.43
C ASN A 63 -12.79 1.26 -25.29
N THR A 64 -11.52 1.47 -24.90
CA THR A 64 -10.63 2.41 -25.60
C THR A 64 -9.80 1.71 -26.66
N LEU A 65 -9.14 0.61 -26.32
CA LEU A 65 -8.30 -0.15 -27.25
C LEU A 65 -9.07 -1.19 -28.05
N SER A 66 -10.32 -1.51 -27.65
CA SER A 66 -11.21 -2.48 -28.30
C SER A 66 -10.57 -3.87 -28.55
N ASN A 67 -9.52 -4.21 -27.76
CA ASN A 67 -8.81 -5.47 -27.88
C ASN A 67 -8.40 -6.00 -26.50
N PRO A 68 -9.21 -6.87 -25.88
CA PRO A 68 -8.90 -7.45 -24.57
C PRO A 68 -7.60 -8.27 -24.52
N LEU A 69 -7.13 -8.81 -25.66
CA LEU A 69 -5.90 -9.61 -25.70
C LEU A 69 -4.64 -8.78 -25.38
N LEU A 70 -4.71 -7.44 -25.54
CA LEU A 70 -3.62 -6.54 -25.15
C LEU A 70 -3.32 -6.57 -23.62
N MET A 71 -4.24 -7.04 -22.79
CA MET A 71 -3.97 -7.31 -21.37
C MET A 71 -2.78 -8.27 -21.17
N LEU A 72 -2.58 -9.20 -22.09
CA LEU A 72 -1.51 -10.20 -22.05
C LEU A 72 -0.16 -9.66 -22.55
N HIS A 73 -0.12 -8.46 -23.12
CA HIS A 73 1.12 -7.85 -23.61
C HIS A 73 1.92 -7.25 -22.45
N PHE A 74 2.83 -8.04 -21.87
CA PHE A 74 3.67 -7.62 -20.74
C PHE A 74 4.69 -6.53 -21.10
N TRP A 75 4.97 -6.33 -22.38
CA TRP A 75 5.94 -5.37 -22.91
C TRP A 75 5.36 -3.96 -23.18
N ASP A 76 4.04 -3.81 -23.19
CA ASP A 76 3.36 -2.54 -23.48
C ASP A 76 3.33 -1.60 -22.27
N GLY A 77 4.02 -1.96 -21.18
CA GLY A 77 4.03 -1.16 -19.95
C GLY A 77 2.76 -1.37 -19.11
N GLY A 78 2.57 -0.46 -18.17
CA GLY A 78 1.49 -0.51 -17.18
C GLY A 78 1.80 -1.47 -16.02
N ALA A 79 1.98 -0.89 -14.86
CA ALA A 79 2.33 -1.57 -13.63
C ALA A 79 1.45 -1.08 -12.47
N SER A 80 1.12 -1.95 -11.53
CA SER A 80 0.40 -1.62 -10.31
C SER A 80 1.30 -1.83 -9.10
N LEU A 81 1.50 -0.80 -8.31
CA LEU A 81 2.26 -0.90 -7.05
C LEU A 81 1.58 -1.88 -6.08
N LEU A 82 0.24 -1.87 -6.00
CA LEU A 82 -0.51 -2.82 -5.18
C LEU A 82 -0.19 -4.26 -5.59
N GLY A 83 -0.19 -4.54 -6.90
CA GLY A 83 0.17 -5.85 -7.42
C GLY A 83 1.63 -6.23 -7.14
N ALA A 84 2.57 -5.30 -7.30
CA ALA A 84 3.97 -5.53 -6.95
C ALA A 84 4.14 -5.87 -5.47
N LEU A 85 3.46 -5.13 -4.57
CA LEU A 85 3.45 -5.40 -3.14
C LEU A 85 2.91 -6.80 -2.82
N LEU A 86 1.79 -7.19 -3.43
CA LEU A 86 1.22 -8.53 -3.29
C LEU A 86 2.20 -9.61 -3.78
N GLY A 87 2.93 -9.35 -4.87
CA GLY A 87 3.96 -10.24 -5.40
C GLY A 87 5.12 -10.44 -4.43
N VAL A 88 5.59 -9.35 -3.83
CA VAL A 88 6.65 -9.38 -2.79
C VAL A 88 6.18 -10.15 -1.55
N LEU A 89 4.95 -9.92 -1.10
CA LEU A 89 4.36 -10.64 0.04
C LEU A 89 4.24 -12.14 -0.26
N LEU A 90 3.76 -12.49 -1.45
CA LEU A 90 3.67 -13.89 -1.89
C LEU A 90 5.05 -14.54 -1.96
N ALA A 91 6.05 -13.83 -2.52
CA ALA A 91 7.44 -14.31 -2.56
C ALA A 91 8.00 -14.59 -1.15
N GLY A 92 7.76 -13.70 -0.20
CA GLY A 92 8.18 -13.88 1.19
C GLY A 92 7.49 -15.09 1.84
N TRP A 93 6.18 -15.24 1.61
CA TRP A 93 5.43 -16.39 2.13
C TRP A 93 5.92 -17.72 1.56
N VAL A 94 6.06 -17.81 0.22
CA VAL A 94 6.55 -19.01 -0.48
C VAL A 94 7.99 -19.35 -0.02
N THR A 95 8.86 -18.33 0.06
CA THR A 95 10.24 -18.52 0.52
C THR A 95 10.29 -19.10 1.94
N GLY A 96 9.52 -18.54 2.87
CA GLY A 96 9.47 -19.05 4.24
C GLY A 96 9.02 -20.51 4.29
N ARG A 97 8.06 -20.91 3.45
CA ARG A 97 7.59 -22.31 3.34
C ARG A 97 8.65 -23.23 2.74
N ILE A 98 9.28 -22.85 1.62
CA ILE A 98 10.31 -23.65 0.95
C ILE A 98 11.55 -23.83 1.83
N ARG A 99 11.98 -22.74 2.48
CA ARG A 99 13.20 -22.75 3.32
C ARG A 99 12.97 -23.21 4.75
N ARG A 100 11.71 -23.52 5.13
CA ARG A 100 11.30 -23.85 6.51
C ARG A 100 11.75 -22.80 7.52
N GLU A 101 11.75 -21.54 7.08
CA GLU A 101 12.07 -20.38 7.92
C GLU A 101 10.76 -19.73 8.40
N SER A 102 10.84 -19.00 9.52
CA SER A 102 9.66 -18.27 9.98
C SER A 102 9.22 -17.22 8.95
N VAL A 103 8.02 -17.42 8.39
CA VAL A 103 7.39 -16.46 7.47
C VAL A 103 7.27 -15.08 8.12
N GLY A 104 6.87 -15.02 9.39
CA GLY A 104 6.73 -13.76 10.13
C GLY A 104 8.04 -12.99 10.25
N ARG A 105 9.13 -13.68 10.61
CA ARG A 105 10.46 -13.07 10.73
C ARG A 105 10.98 -12.55 9.37
N LEU A 106 10.76 -13.30 8.29
CA LEU A 106 11.10 -12.87 6.94
C LEU A 106 10.25 -11.67 6.51
N MET A 107 8.94 -11.69 6.77
CA MET A 107 8.05 -10.55 6.49
C MET A 107 8.50 -9.27 7.22
N ASP A 108 8.90 -9.39 8.48
CA ASP A 108 9.43 -8.24 9.24
C ASP A 108 10.78 -7.74 8.69
N ALA A 109 11.58 -8.62 8.05
CA ALA A 109 12.78 -8.20 7.36
C ALA A 109 12.46 -7.43 6.07
N ILE A 110 11.45 -7.87 5.31
CA ILE A 110 10.96 -7.20 4.10
C ILE A 110 10.33 -5.83 4.45
N ALA A 111 9.55 -5.77 5.53
CA ALA A 111 8.91 -4.53 5.99
C ALA A 111 9.91 -3.40 6.27
N PHE A 112 11.17 -3.71 6.59
CA PHE A 112 12.21 -2.71 6.79
C PHE A 112 12.54 -1.96 5.51
N GLY A 113 12.59 -2.64 4.36
CA GLY A 113 12.94 -2.03 3.07
C GLY A 113 11.74 -1.50 2.28
N ALA A 114 10.55 -2.06 2.49
CA ALA A 114 9.37 -1.79 1.67
C ALA A 114 8.99 -0.31 1.59
N PRO A 115 8.90 0.46 2.69
CA PRO A 115 8.50 1.86 2.59
C PRO A 115 9.48 2.71 1.76
N LEU A 116 10.79 2.55 1.94
CA LEU A 116 11.77 3.34 1.19
C LEU A 116 11.83 2.93 -0.29
N ALA A 117 11.63 1.66 -0.59
CA ALA A 117 11.54 1.20 -1.97
C ALA A 117 10.32 1.81 -2.67
N ILE A 118 9.16 1.83 -2.00
CA ILE A 118 7.95 2.48 -2.53
C ILE A 118 8.17 3.99 -2.69
N ALA A 119 8.79 4.65 -1.72
CA ALA A 119 9.10 6.09 -1.84
C ALA A 119 9.97 6.39 -3.08
N ALA A 120 11.01 5.58 -3.31
CA ALA A 120 11.89 5.74 -4.46
C ALA A 120 11.16 5.50 -5.79
N GLU A 121 10.28 4.50 -5.84
CA GLU A 121 9.46 4.21 -7.02
C GLU A 121 8.50 5.36 -7.32
N ARG A 122 7.82 5.91 -6.30
CA ARG A 122 6.91 7.04 -6.47
C ARG A 122 7.61 8.32 -6.95
N ILE A 123 8.78 8.62 -6.44
CA ILE A 123 9.59 9.74 -6.96
C ILE A 123 9.95 9.49 -8.44
N GLY A 124 10.33 8.27 -8.78
CA GLY A 124 10.63 7.90 -10.16
C GLY A 124 9.43 8.03 -11.09
N GLU A 125 8.24 7.62 -10.65
CA GLU A 125 6.98 7.81 -11.38
C GLU A 125 6.76 9.29 -11.72
N GLY A 126 6.82 10.18 -10.74
CA GLY A 126 6.57 11.62 -10.95
C GLY A 126 7.66 12.36 -11.70
N CYS A 127 8.91 11.83 -11.72
CA CYS A 127 10.02 12.48 -12.45
C CYS A 127 10.09 12.10 -13.93
N PHE A 128 9.55 10.94 -14.32
CA PHE A 128 9.74 10.38 -15.65
C PHE A 128 8.45 10.12 -16.42
N ASP A 129 7.30 10.37 -15.80
CA ASP A 129 6.01 10.28 -16.46
C ASP A 129 5.21 11.56 -16.17
N GLU A 130 4.91 12.32 -17.21
CA GLU A 130 4.19 13.60 -17.09
C GLU A 130 2.72 13.43 -16.68
N ILE A 131 2.18 12.22 -16.77
CA ILE A 131 0.76 11.90 -16.52
C ILE A 131 0.59 11.10 -15.25
N MET A 132 1.47 10.13 -15.00
CA MET A 132 1.40 9.27 -13.82
C MET A 132 1.88 9.99 -12.56
N GLY A 133 1.25 9.68 -11.44
CA GLY A 133 1.59 10.31 -10.16
C GLY A 133 1.02 11.70 -9.95
N MET A 134 0.35 12.27 -10.94
CA MET A 134 -0.36 13.54 -10.82
C MET A 134 -1.76 13.35 -10.24
N GLY A 135 -2.18 14.33 -9.48
CA GLY A 135 -3.52 14.38 -8.90
C GLY A 135 -4.48 15.26 -9.66
N LYS A 136 -5.66 15.44 -9.07
CA LYS A 136 -6.66 16.41 -9.51
C LYS A 136 -6.08 17.84 -9.44
N GLY A 137 -6.70 18.79 -10.14
CA GLY A 137 -6.34 20.20 -10.09
C GLY A 137 -6.40 20.79 -8.69
N ILE A 138 -5.49 21.72 -8.37
CA ILE A 138 -5.47 22.42 -7.08
C ILE A 138 -6.42 23.62 -7.18
N GLU A 139 -7.54 23.57 -6.47
CA GLU A 139 -8.51 24.64 -6.40
C GLU A 139 -8.26 25.62 -5.24
N THR A 140 -7.40 25.24 -4.30
CA THR A 140 -7.16 25.98 -3.06
C THR A 140 -5.94 26.89 -3.17
N GLU A 141 -6.12 28.20 -3.11
CA GLU A 141 -5.07 29.22 -3.34
C GLU A 141 -3.81 29.02 -2.46
N TRP A 142 -3.98 28.70 -1.17
CA TRP A 142 -2.84 28.48 -0.27
C TRP A 142 -2.04 27.20 -0.56
N LEU A 143 -2.56 26.30 -1.38
CA LEU A 143 -1.86 25.11 -1.89
C LEU A 143 -1.29 25.31 -3.30
N ALA A 144 -1.58 26.44 -3.95
CA ALA A 144 -1.17 26.70 -5.34
C ALA A 144 0.33 26.57 -5.56
N PHE A 145 1.16 26.84 -4.53
CA PHE A 145 2.62 26.66 -4.62
C PHE A 145 3.03 25.23 -4.89
N LEU A 146 2.25 24.22 -4.48
CA LEU A 146 2.50 22.80 -4.77
C LEU A 146 2.28 22.49 -6.25
N GLY A 147 1.37 23.20 -6.91
CA GLY A 147 1.09 23.07 -8.33
C GLY A 147 2.19 23.60 -9.25
N ASN A 148 3.13 24.41 -8.73
CA ASN A 148 4.25 24.94 -9.53
C ASN A 148 5.12 23.83 -10.13
N LEU A 149 5.16 22.65 -9.50
CA LEU A 149 5.91 21.47 -9.98
C LEU A 149 5.13 20.62 -10.99
N THR A 150 3.81 20.82 -11.09
CA THR A 150 2.90 19.87 -11.74
C THR A 150 1.84 20.54 -12.62
N GLY A 151 2.11 21.77 -13.05
CA GLY A 151 1.17 22.50 -13.93
C GLY A 151 -0.21 22.75 -13.32
N GLY A 152 -0.27 22.95 -12.00
CA GLY A 152 -1.51 23.25 -11.28
C GLY A 152 -2.21 22.03 -10.67
N ASN A 153 -1.63 20.83 -10.77
CA ASN A 153 -2.19 19.61 -10.19
C ASN A 153 -1.53 19.25 -8.85
N HIS A 154 -2.21 18.43 -8.04
CA HIS A 154 -1.62 17.86 -6.83
C HIS A 154 -0.47 16.88 -7.16
N PRO A 155 0.75 17.08 -6.63
CA PRO A 155 1.87 16.16 -6.81
C PRO A 155 1.70 14.92 -5.90
N VAL A 156 0.76 14.04 -6.24
CA VAL A 156 0.40 12.88 -5.40
C VAL A 156 1.59 11.95 -5.20
N PHE A 157 2.47 11.81 -6.20
CA PHE A 157 3.71 11.04 -6.09
C PHE A 157 4.60 11.52 -4.94
N LEU A 158 4.70 12.84 -4.70
CA LEU A 158 5.45 13.39 -3.56
C LEU A 158 4.75 13.13 -2.23
N TYR A 159 3.41 13.21 -2.21
CA TYR A 159 2.65 12.90 -0.98
C TYR A 159 2.81 11.43 -0.60
N GLU A 160 2.74 10.53 -1.58
CA GLU A 160 2.99 9.10 -1.37
C GLU A 160 4.43 8.84 -0.90
N ALA A 161 5.42 9.44 -1.55
CA ALA A 161 6.81 9.31 -1.15
C ALA A 161 7.05 9.83 0.28
N ALA A 162 6.52 11.00 0.62
CA ALA A 162 6.64 11.57 1.98
C ALA A 162 5.96 10.67 3.02
N ALA A 163 4.75 10.18 2.74
CA ALA A 163 4.06 9.23 3.61
C ALA A 163 4.88 7.96 3.82
N MET A 164 5.50 7.42 2.78
CA MET A 164 6.34 6.23 2.88
C MET A 164 7.62 6.48 3.71
N VAL A 165 8.22 7.66 3.64
CA VAL A 165 9.33 8.03 4.54
C VAL A 165 8.87 8.07 6.00
N VAL A 166 7.69 8.63 6.28
CA VAL A 166 7.11 8.59 7.63
C VAL A 166 6.86 7.15 8.08
N LEU A 167 6.29 6.31 7.22
CA LEU A 167 6.07 4.90 7.52
C LEU A 167 7.39 4.14 7.78
N PHE A 168 8.45 4.47 7.05
CA PHE A 168 9.78 3.91 7.32
C PHE A 168 10.25 4.21 8.75
N VAL A 169 10.10 5.46 9.20
CA VAL A 169 10.44 5.84 10.57
C VAL A 169 9.60 5.05 11.58
N VAL A 170 8.30 4.89 11.34
CA VAL A 170 7.40 4.10 12.19
C VAL A 170 7.84 2.63 12.24
N VAL A 171 8.17 2.02 11.11
CA VAL A 171 8.69 0.65 11.01
C VAL A 171 10.01 0.50 11.75
N LEU A 172 10.94 1.46 11.55
CA LEU A 172 12.23 1.47 12.23
C LEU A 172 12.08 1.52 13.77
N LEU A 173 11.19 2.38 14.26
CA LEU A 173 10.90 2.49 15.69
C LEU A 173 10.18 1.24 16.24
N ALA A 174 9.28 0.65 15.45
CA ALA A 174 8.60 -0.58 15.84
C ALA A 174 9.57 -1.75 15.97
N GLN A 175 10.54 -1.86 15.06
CA GLN A 175 11.55 -2.93 15.10
C GLN A 175 12.54 -2.85 16.28
N ARG A 176 12.64 -1.68 16.95
CA ARG A 176 13.46 -1.55 18.15
C ARG A 176 12.83 -2.20 19.38
N LYS A 177 11.53 -2.48 19.35
CA LYS A 177 10.80 -3.09 20.47
C LYS A 177 10.63 -4.59 20.21
N LYS A 178 10.58 -5.39 21.28
CA LYS A 178 10.18 -6.80 21.16
C LYS A 178 8.73 -6.90 20.74
N HIS A 179 8.45 -7.69 19.73
CA HIS A 179 7.11 -7.91 19.18
C HIS A 179 7.02 -9.33 18.57
N PRO A 180 5.83 -9.90 18.43
CA PRO A 180 5.63 -11.17 17.72
C PRO A 180 6.12 -11.08 16.27
N GLU A 181 6.57 -12.20 15.74
CA GLU A 181 7.02 -12.28 14.34
C GLU A 181 5.89 -11.97 13.34
N GLY A 182 6.19 -11.13 12.35
CA GLY A 182 5.24 -10.64 11.36
C GLY A 182 4.40 -9.44 11.81
N ASP A 183 4.64 -8.91 13.00
CA ASP A 183 3.87 -7.78 13.54
C ASP A 183 4.30 -6.44 12.93
N THR A 184 5.59 -6.30 12.57
CA THR A 184 6.07 -5.09 11.88
C THR A 184 5.52 -5.00 10.45
N MET A 185 5.49 -6.12 9.72
CA MET A 185 4.85 -6.15 8.40
C MET A 185 3.35 -5.84 8.49
N ALA A 186 2.68 -6.42 9.47
CA ALA A 186 1.27 -6.13 9.69
C ALA A 186 1.03 -4.64 10.01
N LEU A 187 1.88 -4.02 10.83
CA LEU A 187 1.82 -2.59 11.12
C LEU A 187 2.01 -1.75 9.84
N PHE A 188 3.01 -2.09 9.02
CA PHE A 188 3.25 -1.42 7.76
C PHE A 188 2.02 -1.53 6.83
N LEU A 189 1.47 -2.72 6.64
CA LEU A 189 0.31 -2.95 5.77
C LEU A 189 -0.96 -2.23 6.24
N LEU A 190 -1.20 -2.15 7.56
CA LEU A 190 -2.31 -1.37 8.10
C LEU A 190 -2.17 0.11 7.73
N LEU A 191 -1.00 0.70 8.03
CA LEU A 191 -0.79 2.14 7.84
C LEU A 191 -0.72 2.48 6.35
N TYR A 192 -0.02 1.66 5.54
CA TYR A 192 0.02 1.79 4.09
C TYR A 192 -1.40 1.77 3.49
N GLY A 193 -2.21 0.76 3.87
CA GLY A 193 -3.58 0.65 3.38
C GLY A 193 -4.43 1.89 3.72
N CYS A 194 -4.34 2.40 4.96
CA CYS A 194 -5.08 3.60 5.35
C CYS A 194 -4.63 4.85 4.57
N VAL A 195 -3.32 5.05 4.40
CA VAL A 195 -2.78 6.20 3.65
C VAL A 195 -3.16 6.11 2.18
N GLN A 196 -3.03 4.93 1.58
CA GLN A 196 -3.26 4.73 0.15
C GLN A 196 -4.72 4.98 -0.25
N VAL A 197 -5.70 4.72 0.61
CA VAL A 197 -7.12 5.02 0.31
C VAL A 197 -7.33 6.50 0.01
N VAL A 198 -6.73 7.42 0.79
CA VAL A 198 -6.86 8.88 0.55
C VAL A 198 -6.07 9.30 -0.69
N LEU A 199 -4.83 8.85 -0.80
CA LEU A 199 -3.95 9.29 -1.88
C LEU A 199 -4.44 8.80 -3.24
N GLU A 200 -5.00 7.59 -3.31
CA GLU A 200 -5.61 7.05 -4.51
C GLU A 200 -6.84 7.87 -4.97
N SER A 201 -7.63 8.43 -4.02
CA SER A 201 -8.74 9.34 -4.35
C SER A 201 -8.27 10.64 -4.99
N LEU A 202 -7.09 11.12 -4.61
CA LEU A 202 -6.50 12.34 -5.18
C LEU A 202 -5.91 12.13 -6.58
N ARG A 203 -5.57 10.90 -6.99
CA ARG A 203 -4.98 10.61 -8.31
C ARG A 203 -5.95 10.92 -9.45
N ASN A 204 -5.41 11.25 -10.62
CA ASN A 204 -6.19 11.57 -11.83
C ASN A 204 -6.05 10.50 -12.92
N ASP A 205 -5.98 9.22 -12.57
CA ASP A 205 -5.87 8.12 -13.51
C ASP A 205 -7.22 7.87 -14.20
N SER A 206 -7.32 8.21 -15.50
CA SER A 206 -8.56 8.30 -16.25
C SER A 206 -9.19 6.94 -16.65
N HIS A 207 -8.40 5.86 -16.66
CA HIS A 207 -8.84 4.55 -17.18
C HIS A 207 -9.07 3.48 -16.11
N MET A 208 -8.83 3.83 -14.84
CA MET A 208 -8.98 2.88 -13.74
C MET A 208 -10.43 2.46 -13.54
N LEU A 209 -10.64 1.17 -13.32
CA LEU A 209 -11.95 0.60 -13.02
C LEU A 209 -12.51 1.21 -11.73
N LEU A 210 -13.72 1.74 -11.82
CA LEU A 210 -14.49 2.23 -10.70
C LEU A 210 -15.54 1.20 -10.30
N ILE A 211 -15.63 0.94 -9.00
CA ILE A 211 -16.78 0.26 -8.39
C ILE A 211 -17.74 1.37 -7.98
N HIS A 212 -18.68 1.74 -8.85
CA HIS A 212 -19.52 2.92 -8.81
C HIS A 212 -18.68 4.21 -8.88
N PHE A 213 -18.23 4.74 -7.75
CA PHE A 213 -17.41 5.94 -7.62
C PHE A 213 -16.09 5.70 -6.87
N VAL A 214 -15.87 4.48 -6.34
CA VAL A 214 -14.66 4.10 -5.60
C VAL A 214 -13.69 3.38 -6.54
N ARG A 215 -12.41 3.74 -6.51
CA ARG A 215 -11.38 3.11 -7.31
C ARG A 215 -11.02 1.72 -6.78
N VAL A 216 -10.79 0.77 -7.68
CA VAL A 216 -10.41 -0.61 -7.29
C VAL A 216 -9.18 -0.64 -6.39
N ASN A 217 -8.19 0.20 -6.64
CA ASN A 217 -7.00 0.28 -5.79
C ASN A 217 -7.30 0.77 -4.37
N GLN A 218 -8.24 1.69 -4.18
CA GLN A 218 -8.72 2.11 -2.85
C GLN A 218 -9.32 0.92 -2.09
N VAL A 219 -10.16 0.13 -2.79
CA VAL A 219 -10.75 -1.07 -2.21
C VAL A 219 -9.67 -2.07 -1.82
N GLY A 220 -8.68 -2.31 -2.70
CA GLY A 220 -7.54 -3.18 -2.43
C GLY A 220 -6.72 -2.74 -1.21
N ALA A 221 -6.44 -1.44 -1.10
CA ALA A 221 -5.73 -0.86 0.04
C ALA A 221 -6.52 -1.02 1.36
N LEU A 222 -7.83 -0.76 1.33
CA LEU A 222 -8.71 -0.96 2.49
C LEU A 222 -8.77 -2.43 2.90
N VAL A 223 -8.87 -3.36 1.94
CA VAL A 223 -8.87 -4.80 2.19
C VAL A 223 -7.58 -5.24 2.89
N LEU A 224 -6.41 -4.72 2.49
CA LEU A 224 -5.15 -4.99 3.19
C LEU A 224 -5.20 -4.54 4.66
N ALA A 225 -5.67 -3.32 4.92
CA ALA A 225 -5.78 -2.79 6.28
C ALA A 225 -6.74 -3.63 7.14
N VAL A 226 -7.92 -3.95 6.60
CA VAL A 226 -8.94 -4.76 7.29
C VAL A 226 -8.44 -6.18 7.56
N ALA A 227 -7.74 -6.81 6.61
CA ALA A 227 -7.16 -8.16 6.80
C ALA A 227 -6.18 -8.19 7.98
N VAL A 228 -5.36 -7.16 8.14
CA VAL A 228 -4.46 -7.01 9.29
C VAL A 228 -5.26 -6.87 10.60
N ILE A 229 -6.30 -6.05 10.60
CA ILE A 229 -7.15 -5.87 11.78
C ILE A 229 -7.84 -7.18 12.17
N ILE A 230 -8.35 -7.94 11.19
CA ILE A 230 -8.93 -9.27 11.42
C ILE A 230 -7.91 -10.20 12.07
N ARG A 231 -6.68 -10.27 11.52
CA ARG A 231 -5.59 -11.08 12.11
C ARG A 231 -5.36 -10.74 13.58
N TRP A 232 -5.20 -9.45 13.92
CA TRP A 232 -4.99 -9.04 15.31
C TRP A 232 -6.22 -9.28 16.19
N THR A 233 -7.43 -9.08 15.66
CA THR A 233 -8.69 -9.39 16.38
C THR A 233 -8.74 -10.85 16.75
N VAL A 234 -8.49 -11.76 15.80
CA VAL A 234 -8.49 -13.21 16.02
C VAL A 234 -7.47 -13.59 17.09
N THR A 235 -6.25 -13.05 17.02
CA THR A 235 -5.21 -13.31 18.02
C THR A 235 -5.63 -12.80 19.41
N ALA A 236 -6.17 -11.58 19.51
CA ALA A 236 -6.59 -10.97 20.76
C ALA A 236 -7.78 -11.70 21.42
N VAL A 237 -8.74 -12.17 20.62
CA VAL A 237 -9.94 -12.87 21.13
C VAL A 237 -9.60 -14.29 21.58
N ARG A 238 -8.75 -15.01 20.83
CA ARG A 238 -8.31 -16.37 21.23
C ARG A 238 -7.54 -16.37 22.56
N GLY A 239 -6.83 -15.28 22.89
CA GLY A 239 -6.04 -15.20 24.10
C GLY A 239 -6.81 -14.85 25.39
N LYS A 240 -8.01 -14.23 25.32
CA LYS A 240 -8.74 -13.73 26.50
C LYS A 240 -10.25 -13.66 26.29
N SER A 241 -11.01 -14.39 27.14
CA SER A 241 -12.48 -14.45 27.11
C SER A 241 -13.20 -13.09 27.33
N ARG A 242 -12.59 -12.14 28.04
CA ARG A 242 -13.20 -10.82 28.36
C ARG A 242 -13.04 -9.75 27.28
N THR A 243 -12.43 -10.07 26.14
CA THR A 243 -12.12 -9.10 25.08
C THR A 243 -13.28 -8.84 24.12
N GLY A 244 -14.33 -9.70 24.13
CA GLY A 244 -15.40 -9.67 23.13
C GLY A 244 -16.18 -8.36 23.05
N LYS A 245 -16.63 -7.78 24.17
CA LYS A 245 -17.37 -6.50 24.17
C LYS A 245 -16.53 -5.32 23.63
N LYS A 246 -15.24 -5.25 24.02
CA LYS A 246 -14.33 -4.21 23.51
C LYS A 246 -14.03 -4.41 22.02
N ALA A 247 -13.88 -5.64 21.58
CA ALA A 247 -13.70 -5.96 20.16
C ALA A 247 -14.93 -5.55 19.33
N GLY A 248 -16.14 -5.83 19.81
CA GLY A 248 -17.38 -5.43 19.16
C GLY A 248 -17.49 -3.90 18.98
N LEU A 249 -17.17 -3.11 20.02
CA LEU A 249 -17.16 -1.65 19.92
C LEU A 249 -16.13 -1.13 18.91
N LEU A 250 -14.92 -1.67 18.91
CA LEU A 250 -13.89 -1.26 17.93
C LEU A 250 -14.31 -1.62 16.50
N TRP A 251 -14.94 -2.76 16.27
CA TRP A 251 -15.48 -3.13 14.97
C TRP A 251 -16.63 -2.23 14.53
N ALA A 252 -17.53 -1.84 15.45
CA ALA A 252 -18.57 -0.88 15.15
C ALA A 252 -18.00 0.47 14.70
N LEU A 253 -16.95 0.97 15.40
CA LEU A 253 -16.24 2.19 14.98
C LEU A 253 -15.57 2.03 13.60
N ILE A 254 -14.96 0.89 13.30
CA ILE A 254 -14.36 0.63 11.97
C ILE A 254 -15.43 0.66 10.90
N ILE A 255 -16.57 0.00 11.08
CA ILE A 255 -17.66 -0.04 10.11
C ILE A 255 -18.22 1.37 9.87
N ILE A 256 -18.44 2.15 10.94
CA ILE A 256 -18.88 3.55 10.83
C ILE A 256 -17.85 4.39 10.07
N SER A 257 -16.56 4.21 10.38
CA SER A 257 -15.48 4.94 9.69
C SER A 257 -15.36 4.56 8.22
N ILE A 258 -15.55 3.29 7.86
CA ILE A 258 -15.62 2.87 6.45
C ILE A 258 -16.81 3.53 5.75
N GLY A 259 -17.99 3.52 6.37
CA GLY A 259 -19.19 4.18 5.84
C GLY A 259 -18.98 5.68 5.65
N LEU A 260 -18.34 6.35 6.61
CA LEU A 260 -17.97 7.76 6.50
C LEU A 260 -16.96 7.99 5.33
N GLY A 261 -15.94 7.15 5.21
CA GLY A 261 -14.97 7.24 4.11
C GLY A 261 -15.63 7.12 2.73
N ILE A 262 -16.52 6.14 2.56
CA ILE A 262 -17.30 5.94 1.33
C ILE A 262 -18.22 7.13 1.06
N GLY A 263 -18.89 7.64 2.08
CA GLY A 263 -19.74 8.83 1.96
C GLY A 263 -18.97 10.09 1.55
N MET A 264 -17.75 10.26 2.07
CA MET A 264 -16.89 11.39 1.72
C MET A 264 -16.30 11.24 0.31
N GLU A 265 -15.95 10.04 -0.13
CA GLU A 265 -15.54 9.78 -1.51
C GLU A 265 -16.66 10.18 -2.50
N PHE A 266 -17.89 9.83 -2.18
CA PHE A 266 -19.05 10.26 -2.96
C PHE A 266 -19.26 11.78 -2.94
N ALA A 267 -18.92 12.44 -1.84
CA ALA A 267 -19.10 13.86 -1.63
C ALA A 267 -18.03 14.72 -2.33
N VAL A 268 -16.83 14.22 -2.52
CA VAL A 268 -15.67 14.94 -3.11
C VAL A 268 -16.06 15.65 -4.41
N ASP A 269 -16.74 14.95 -5.32
CA ASP A 269 -17.07 15.47 -6.65
C ASP A 269 -18.45 16.16 -6.70
N ARG A 270 -19.18 16.31 -5.58
CA ARG A 270 -20.57 16.78 -5.55
C ARG A 270 -20.87 17.95 -4.62
N LEU A 271 -20.13 18.08 -3.51
CA LEU A 271 -20.42 19.11 -2.51
C LEU A 271 -19.65 20.43 -2.74
N GLY A 272 -18.74 20.48 -3.71
CA GLY A 272 -17.93 21.69 -3.97
C GLY A 272 -16.93 22.04 -2.87
N GLU A 273 -16.75 21.17 -1.87
CA GLU A 273 -15.84 21.36 -0.73
C GLU A 273 -14.84 20.20 -0.64
N PRO A 274 -13.92 20.06 -1.62
CA PRO A 274 -13.02 18.91 -1.69
C PRO A 274 -12.12 18.78 -0.46
N LEU A 275 -11.62 19.91 0.08
CA LEU A 275 -10.74 19.90 1.25
C LEU A 275 -11.43 19.32 2.50
N LEU A 276 -12.71 19.69 2.73
CA LEU A 276 -13.49 19.14 3.83
C LEU A 276 -13.70 17.63 3.66
N SER A 277 -14.06 17.21 2.45
CA SER A 277 -14.32 15.81 2.12
C SER A 277 -13.06 14.95 2.32
N TYR A 278 -11.89 15.39 1.82
CA TYR A 278 -10.61 14.70 2.05
C TYR A 278 -10.19 14.72 3.52
N GLY A 279 -10.43 15.82 4.24
CA GLY A 279 -10.15 15.91 5.67
C GLY A 279 -10.97 14.93 6.49
N MET A 280 -12.27 14.80 6.20
CA MET A 280 -13.16 13.84 6.86
C MET A 280 -12.81 12.39 6.51
N MET A 281 -12.43 12.12 5.25
CA MET A 281 -11.93 10.81 4.83
C MET A 281 -10.64 10.44 5.58
N ALA A 282 -9.69 11.37 5.66
CA ALA A 282 -8.44 11.17 6.41
C ALA A 282 -8.73 10.88 7.89
N LEU A 283 -9.66 11.61 8.51
CA LEU A 283 -10.07 11.36 9.90
C LEU A 283 -10.65 9.96 10.07
N ALA A 284 -11.52 9.51 9.16
CA ALA A 284 -12.08 8.16 9.18
C ALA A 284 -10.99 7.09 9.12
N LEU A 285 -9.98 7.27 8.28
CA LEU A 285 -8.87 6.33 8.15
C LEU A 285 -7.90 6.38 9.34
N VAL A 286 -7.71 7.53 9.95
CA VAL A 286 -6.99 7.65 11.23
C VAL A 286 -7.71 6.87 12.33
N LEU A 287 -9.05 6.93 12.39
CA LEU A 287 -9.84 6.13 13.33
C LEU A 287 -9.71 4.63 13.08
N ILE A 288 -9.73 4.19 11.81
CA ILE A 288 -9.48 2.78 11.44
C ILE A 288 -8.07 2.35 11.89
N ALA A 289 -7.05 3.15 11.60
CA ALA A 289 -5.68 2.88 12.01
C ALA A 289 -5.57 2.81 13.54
N TRP A 290 -6.20 3.74 14.26
CA TRP A 290 -6.23 3.74 15.72
C TRP A 290 -6.90 2.49 16.29
N CYS A 291 -8.05 2.07 15.75
CA CYS A 291 -8.72 0.82 16.13
C CYS A 291 -7.80 -0.39 15.88
N GLY A 292 -7.14 -0.45 14.73
CA GLY A 292 -6.15 -1.48 14.40
C GLY A 292 -5.00 -1.53 15.40
N LEU A 293 -4.44 -0.37 15.78
CA LEU A 293 -3.40 -0.27 16.81
C LEU A 293 -3.88 -0.69 18.20
N ARG A 294 -5.17 -0.48 18.52
CA ARG A 294 -5.78 -1.03 19.74
C ARG A 294 -5.84 -2.55 19.71
N PHE A 295 -6.26 -3.15 18.59
CA PHE A 295 -6.23 -4.61 18.42
C PHE A 295 -4.80 -5.17 18.48
N ARG A 296 -3.83 -4.52 17.84
CA ARG A 296 -2.41 -4.87 17.93
C ARG A 296 -1.94 -4.92 19.39
N ARG A 297 -2.26 -3.88 20.19
CA ARG A 297 -1.90 -3.84 21.62
C ARG A 297 -2.56 -4.96 22.43
N MET A 298 -3.78 -5.35 22.07
CA MET A 298 -4.48 -6.45 22.71
C MET A 298 -3.86 -7.81 22.31
N ALA A 299 -3.54 -7.99 21.04
CA ALA A 299 -2.90 -9.20 20.51
C ALA A 299 -1.49 -9.42 21.10
N ASN A 300 -0.70 -8.36 21.26
CA ASN A 300 0.66 -8.45 21.78
C ASN A 300 0.76 -8.61 23.32
N LYS A 301 -0.37 -8.64 24.02
CA LYS A 301 -0.44 -8.94 25.48
C LYS A 301 -0.79 -10.41 25.76
N VAL A 302 -1.03 -11.18 24.72
CA VAL A 302 -1.28 -12.61 24.74
C VAL A 302 0.00 -13.37 24.47
#